data_8d17eb86fa70ba7c5a62714284affad2
#
_entry.id   8d17eb86fa70ba7c5a62714284affad2
#
_cell.length_a   1.000
_cell.length_b   1.000
_cell.length_c   1.000
_cell.angle_alpha   90.00
_cell.angle_beta   90.00
_cell.angle_gamma   90.00
#
_symmetry.space_group_name_H-M   'P 1'
#
loop_
_entity.id
_entity.type
_entity.pdbx_description
1 polymer ?
#
loop_
_entity_poly.entity_id
_entity_poly.type
_entity_poly.pdbx_seq_one_letter_code
_entity_poly.pdbx_strand_id
1 'polypeptide(L)'
;ECSLYLENAIDEAMFLQQLNSLLPEDIRVLRVAKEKRDFHARKSAVGKCYEYRIDLRDKMEVFHRKYRFHFPNPVNIRAMEKAAKYLTGTHDFSSFTDLKEDKDTVRTLFAVGIVYEEDALKLSWIGDGFLYHMVRVLTGTLLDVGTGKIKPEEIPEILKAKDRKKSGFPAPAKGLFLSRVFYTEEELDEAVREIRER
;
A
#
# COMPACT_ATOMS: atom_id res chain seq x y z
N GLU A 1 2.99 -0.16 -13.29
CA GLU A 1 2.88 0.53 -14.59
C GLU A 1 4.19 1.23 -14.95
N CYS A 2 4.45 1.34 -16.26
CA CYS A 2 5.67 1.98 -16.76
C CYS A 2 5.30 2.76 -18.04
N SER A 3 5.96 3.89 -18.28
CA SER A 3 5.84 4.67 -19.51
C SER A 3 7.15 4.61 -20.28
N LEU A 4 7.05 4.38 -21.59
CA LEU A 4 8.17 4.35 -22.53
C LEU A 4 7.93 5.38 -23.62
N TYR A 5 8.99 6.04 -24.07
CA TYR A 5 8.96 6.90 -25.24
C TYR A 5 9.51 6.11 -26.44
N LEU A 6 8.72 6.06 -27.51
CA LEU A 6 9.12 5.40 -28.76
C LEU A 6 9.05 6.42 -29.90
N GLU A 7 10.07 6.42 -30.76
CA GLU A 7 10.14 7.35 -31.90
C GLU A 7 9.16 6.98 -33.02
N ASN A 8 8.89 5.69 -33.17
CA ASN A 8 8.01 5.16 -34.23
C ASN A 8 6.68 4.66 -33.66
N ALA A 9 5.63 4.76 -34.48
CA ALA A 9 4.36 4.13 -34.17
C ALA A 9 4.52 2.60 -34.16
N ILE A 10 3.90 1.96 -33.17
CA ILE A 10 3.92 0.50 -32.99
C ILE A 10 2.50 -0.05 -33.04
N ASP A 11 2.37 -1.30 -33.44
CA ASP A 11 1.19 -2.11 -33.18
C ASP A 11 1.21 -2.58 -31.73
N GLU A 12 0.21 -2.17 -30.94
CA GLU A 12 0.16 -2.43 -29.50
C GLU A 12 0.03 -3.92 -29.18
N ALA A 13 -0.73 -4.67 -29.99
CA ALA A 13 -0.95 -6.10 -29.77
C ALA A 13 0.32 -6.90 -30.07
N MET A 14 0.98 -6.60 -31.17
CA MET A 14 2.25 -7.24 -31.54
C MET A 14 3.34 -6.89 -30.52
N PHE A 15 3.44 -5.65 -30.08
CA PHE A 15 4.40 -5.22 -29.07
C PHE A 15 4.17 -5.92 -27.72
N LEU A 16 2.92 -6.04 -27.28
CA LEU A 16 2.54 -6.80 -26.06
C LEU A 16 3.01 -8.25 -26.14
N GLN A 17 2.77 -8.91 -27.29
CA GLN A 17 3.19 -10.30 -27.50
C GLN A 17 4.71 -10.44 -27.46
N GLN A 18 5.43 -9.57 -28.16
CA GLN A 18 6.90 -9.56 -28.19
C GLN A 18 7.51 -9.32 -26.82
N LEU A 19 7.01 -8.33 -26.07
CA LEU A 19 7.44 -8.09 -24.68
C LEU A 19 7.29 -9.34 -23.83
N ASN A 20 6.11 -9.96 -23.85
CA ASN A 20 5.86 -11.13 -23.03
C ASN A 20 6.63 -12.39 -23.46
N SER A 21 7.15 -12.45 -24.68
CA SER A 21 8.04 -13.53 -25.12
C SER A 21 9.48 -13.40 -24.64
N LEU A 22 9.90 -12.18 -24.25
CA LEU A 22 11.25 -11.85 -23.80
C LEU A 22 11.35 -11.73 -22.27
N LEU A 23 10.23 -11.51 -21.57
CA LEU A 23 10.20 -11.32 -20.13
C LEU A 23 10.32 -12.66 -19.40
N PRO A 24 10.97 -12.69 -18.22
CA PRO A 24 11.02 -13.87 -17.37
C PRO A 24 9.63 -14.25 -16.84
N GLU A 25 9.49 -15.47 -16.33
CA GLU A 25 8.19 -16.04 -15.89
C GLU A 25 7.48 -15.25 -14.78
N ASP A 26 8.22 -14.51 -13.98
CA ASP A 26 7.71 -13.72 -12.87
C ASP A 26 7.29 -12.29 -13.26
N ILE A 27 7.44 -11.93 -14.55
CA ILE A 27 7.01 -10.64 -15.10
C ILE A 27 6.04 -10.84 -16.26
N ARG A 28 4.87 -10.20 -16.18
CA ARG A 28 3.85 -10.24 -17.22
C ARG A 28 3.29 -8.86 -17.51
N VAL A 29 3.37 -8.42 -18.76
CA VAL A 29 2.66 -7.23 -19.25
C VAL A 29 1.23 -7.63 -19.61
N LEU A 30 0.24 -6.97 -19.03
CA LEU A 30 -1.17 -7.26 -19.24
C LEU A 30 -1.78 -6.41 -20.35
N ARG A 31 -1.29 -5.18 -20.50
CA ARG A 31 -1.81 -4.22 -21.48
C ARG A 31 -0.72 -3.27 -21.93
N VAL A 32 -0.77 -2.89 -23.19
CA VAL A 32 -0.03 -1.76 -23.78
C VAL A 32 -1.08 -0.79 -24.31
N ALA A 33 -0.89 0.50 -24.12
CA ALA A 33 -1.75 1.54 -24.65
C ALA A 33 -0.92 2.79 -24.96
N LYS A 34 -1.34 3.54 -25.99
CA LYS A 34 -0.81 4.86 -26.30
C LYS A 34 -1.35 5.88 -25.31
N GLU A 35 -0.45 6.74 -24.85
CA GLU A 35 -0.79 7.82 -23.95
C GLU A 35 -0.36 9.17 -24.52
N LYS A 36 -0.80 10.26 -23.89
CA LYS A 36 -0.37 11.62 -24.25
C LYS A 36 1.16 11.74 -24.05
N ARG A 37 1.79 12.61 -24.84
CA ARG A 37 3.26 12.76 -24.85
C ARG A 37 3.85 13.19 -23.51
N ASP A 38 3.09 13.90 -22.69
CA ASP A 38 3.45 14.40 -21.37
C ASP A 38 3.11 13.43 -20.24
N PHE A 39 2.46 12.28 -20.56
CA PHE A 39 2.13 11.26 -19.58
C PHE A 39 3.40 10.61 -19.01
N HIS A 40 3.42 10.48 -17.69
CA HIS A 40 4.50 9.83 -16.96
C HIS A 40 3.90 8.93 -15.88
N ALA A 41 4.09 7.61 -15.99
CA ALA A 41 3.49 6.61 -15.11
C ALA A 41 3.60 6.89 -13.59
N ARG A 42 4.66 7.57 -13.13
CA ARG A 42 4.83 7.92 -11.72
C ARG A 42 4.28 9.30 -11.36
N LYS A 43 4.50 10.30 -12.26
CA LYS A 43 4.19 11.71 -11.95
C LYS A 43 2.74 12.08 -12.24
N SER A 44 2.13 11.43 -13.25
CA SER A 44 0.74 11.65 -13.62
C SER A 44 -0.28 10.92 -12.74
N ALA A 45 0.21 10.11 -11.79
CA ALA A 45 -0.66 9.41 -10.85
C ALA A 45 -1.26 10.38 -9.84
N VAL A 46 -2.59 10.36 -9.70
CA VAL A 46 -3.36 11.12 -8.70
C VAL A 46 -3.48 10.38 -7.37
N GLY A 47 -3.29 9.06 -7.37
CA GLY A 47 -3.30 8.23 -6.18
C GLY A 47 -2.74 6.84 -6.40
N LYS A 48 -2.52 6.11 -5.31
CA LYS A 48 -2.01 4.73 -5.30
C LYS A 48 -2.70 3.91 -4.24
N CYS A 49 -2.91 2.64 -4.53
CA CYS A 49 -3.36 1.66 -3.57
C CYS A 49 -2.25 0.63 -3.31
N TYR A 50 -1.86 0.49 -2.05
CA TYR A 50 -1.03 -0.60 -1.59
C TYR A 50 -1.88 -1.59 -0.82
N GLU A 51 -1.65 -2.88 -1.05
CA GLU A 51 -2.17 -3.96 -0.21
C GLU A 51 -1.05 -4.56 0.61
N TYR A 52 -1.37 -4.92 1.85
CA TYR A 52 -0.47 -5.69 2.70
C TYR A 52 -1.20 -6.96 3.19
N ARG A 53 -0.60 -8.12 2.94
CA ARG A 53 -1.20 -9.44 3.19
C ARG A 53 -0.52 -10.13 4.35
N ILE A 54 -1.32 -10.57 5.33
CA ILE A 54 -0.88 -11.17 6.59
C ILE A 54 -1.56 -12.53 6.75
N ASP A 55 -0.82 -13.52 7.17
CA ASP A 55 -1.30 -14.85 7.55
C ASP A 55 -1.29 -14.93 9.08
N LEU A 56 -2.46 -15.07 9.70
CA LEU A 56 -2.65 -15.11 11.15
C LEU A 56 -2.71 -16.54 11.70
N ARG A 57 -2.64 -17.57 10.88
CA ARG A 57 -2.70 -18.97 11.31
C ARG A 57 -1.52 -19.33 12.21
N ASP A 58 -1.73 -20.28 13.12
CA ASP A 58 -0.66 -20.81 13.98
C ASP A 58 0.47 -21.39 13.14
N LYS A 59 0.13 -22.13 12.08
CA LYS A 59 1.10 -22.74 11.17
C LYS A 59 1.14 -21.98 9.85
N MET A 60 2.35 -21.50 9.49
CA MET A 60 2.57 -20.80 8.23
C MET A 60 2.19 -21.65 7.02
N GLU A 61 1.45 -21.08 6.10
CA GLU A 61 1.19 -21.70 4.80
C GLU A 61 2.40 -21.57 3.88
N VAL A 62 3.01 -22.72 3.55
CA VAL A 62 4.27 -22.78 2.81
C VAL A 62 4.17 -22.16 1.41
N PHE A 63 3.05 -22.36 0.71
CA PHE A 63 2.86 -21.85 -0.66
C PHE A 63 2.75 -20.31 -0.71
N HIS A 64 2.23 -19.68 0.34
CA HIS A 64 2.12 -18.22 0.42
C HIS A 64 3.26 -17.53 1.17
N ARG A 65 4.29 -18.26 1.66
CA ARG A 65 5.37 -17.72 2.49
C ARG A 65 6.14 -16.55 1.87
N LYS A 66 6.18 -16.46 0.54
CA LYS A 66 6.84 -15.37 -0.21
C LYS A 66 5.96 -14.14 -0.38
N TYR A 67 4.64 -14.27 -0.20
CA TYR A 67 3.64 -13.26 -0.56
C TYR A 67 2.72 -12.86 0.60
N ARG A 68 2.95 -13.41 1.80
CA ARG A 68 2.25 -13.06 3.04
C ARG A 68 3.22 -12.97 4.20
N PHE A 69 2.97 -12.03 5.10
CA PHE A 69 3.66 -11.96 6.38
C PHE A 69 2.98 -12.89 7.38
N HIS A 70 3.64 -13.96 7.81
CA HIS A 70 3.13 -14.83 8.87
C HIS A 70 3.28 -14.15 10.23
N PHE A 71 2.15 -13.90 10.88
CA PHE A 71 2.05 -13.21 12.16
C PHE A 71 1.06 -13.96 13.07
N PRO A 72 1.45 -15.08 13.68
CA PRO A 72 0.59 -15.99 14.44
C PRO A 72 0.25 -15.42 15.82
N ASN A 73 -0.30 -14.23 15.87
CA ASN A 73 -0.76 -13.58 17.09
C ASN A 73 -2.22 -13.18 16.94
N PRO A 74 -3.04 -13.37 17.98
CA PRO A 74 -4.40 -12.87 17.96
C PRO A 74 -4.41 -11.34 17.85
N VAL A 75 -5.25 -10.81 16.97
CA VAL A 75 -5.39 -9.37 16.76
C VAL A 75 -6.83 -8.92 16.96
N ASN A 76 -6.99 -7.77 17.58
CA ASN A 76 -8.28 -7.11 17.72
C ASN A 76 -8.53 -6.22 16.50
N ILE A 77 -9.33 -6.72 15.54
CA ILE A 77 -9.67 -6.00 14.30
C ILE A 77 -10.38 -4.67 14.61
N ARG A 78 -11.31 -4.63 15.56
CA ARG A 78 -12.02 -3.38 15.91
C ARG A 78 -11.08 -2.30 16.43
N ALA A 79 -10.06 -2.69 17.21
CA ALA A 79 -9.02 -1.74 17.65
C ALA A 79 -8.20 -1.22 16.48
N MET A 80 -7.85 -2.08 15.53
CA MET A 80 -7.14 -1.69 14.30
C MET A 80 -7.98 -0.75 13.44
N GLU A 81 -9.25 -1.03 13.23
CA GLU A 81 -10.19 -0.14 12.50
C GLU A 81 -10.31 1.23 13.14
N LYS A 82 -10.40 1.28 14.48
CA LYS A 82 -10.42 2.54 15.23
C LYS A 82 -9.13 3.34 15.03
N ALA A 83 -7.98 2.67 15.08
CA ALA A 83 -6.69 3.31 14.82
C ALA A 83 -6.56 3.80 13.36
N ALA A 84 -7.03 3.03 12.39
CA ALA A 84 -7.03 3.38 10.97
C ALA A 84 -7.80 4.68 10.69
N LYS A 85 -8.90 4.93 11.40
CA LYS A 85 -9.67 6.19 11.28
C LYS A 85 -8.85 7.42 11.64
N TYR A 86 -7.94 7.32 12.62
CA TYR A 86 -7.04 8.43 12.99
C TYR A 86 -5.92 8.67 11.97
N LEU A 87 -5.59 7.66 11.17
CA LEU A 87 -4.57 7.76 10.12
C LEU A 87 -5.13 8.33 8.81
N THR A 88 -6.45 8.25 8.61
CA THR A 88 -7.12 8.77 7.42
C THR A 88 -7.15 10.30 7.45
N GLY A 89 -6.88 10.92 6.29
CA GLY A 89 -6.78 12.37 6.13
C GLY A 89 -5.37 12.82 5.82
N THR A 90 -5.17 14.13 5.85
CA THR A 90 -3.86 14.77 5.58
C THR A 90 -3.09 14.95 6.88
N HIS A 91 -1.93 14.31 6.96
CA HIS A 91 -1.08 14.33 8.15
C HIS A 91 0.40 14.43 7.77
N ASP A 92 1.21 14.87 8.72
CA ASP A 92 2.64 14.69 8.67
C ASP A 92 3.01 13.29 9.16
N PHE A 93 3.46 12.44 8.23
CA PHE A 93 3.80 11.04 8.49
C PHE A 93 5.27 10.82 8.85
N SER A 94 5.98 11.81 9.37
CA SER A 94 7.38 11.69 9.81
C SER A 94 7.58 10.53 10.80
N SER A 95 6.62 10.26 11.69
CA SER A 95 6.68 9.11 12.61
C SER A 95 6.54 7.75 11.90
N PHE A 96 6.12 7.72 10.64
CA PHE A 96 5.82 6.47 9.92
C PHE A 96 6.76 6.24 8.72
N THR A 97 7.91 6.88 8.69
CA THR A 97 8.90 6.70 7.63
C THR A 97 10.29 6.48 8.20
N ASP A 98 11.09 5.67 7.50
CA ASP A 98 12.52 5.53 7.76
C ASP A 98 13.36 6.53 6.91
N LEU A 99 12.72 7.54 6.33
CA LEU A 99 13.38 8.59 5.58
C LEU A 99 14.25 9.44 6.52
N LYS A 100 15.51 9.62 6.16
CA LYS A 100 16.49 10.38 6.97
C LYS A 100 16.72 11.81 6.49
N GLU A 101 16.13 12.17 5.34
CA GLU A 101 16.32 13.47 4.72
C GLU A 101 15.16 14.41 5.08
N ASP A 102 15.46 15.70 5.14
CA ASP A 102 14.49 16.77 5.38
C ASP A 102 13.64 16.98 4.10
N LYS A 103 12.68 16.11 3.87
CA LYS A 103 11.74 16.13 2.76
C LYS A 103 10.34 16.34 3.26
N ASP A 104 9.48 16.85 2.38
CA ASP A 104 8.05 16.94 2.65
C ASP A 104 7.49 15.56 3.03
N THR A 105 7.04 15.44 4.29
CA THR A 105 6.48 14.22 4.89
C THR A 105 4.96 14.26 5.01
N VAL A 106 4.33 15.34 4.55
CA VAL A 106 2.86 15.47 4.53
C VAL A 106 2.30 14.60 3.40
N ARG A 107 1.33 13.74 3.73
CA ARG A 107 0.59 12.90 2.78
C ARG A 107 -0.87 12.84 3.17
N THR A 108 -1.69 12.52 2.18
CA THR A 108 -3.12 12.29 2.38
C THR A 108 -3.44 10.82 2.21
N LEU A 109 -3.94 10.17 3.27
CA LEU A 109 -4.55 8.85 3.16
C LEU A 109 -6.06 9.03 2.95
N PHE A 110 -6.54 8.64 1.78
CA PHE A 110 -7.95 8.75 1.39
C PHE A 110 -8.82 7.66 2.05
N ALA A 111 -8.29 6.45 2.16
CA ALA A 111 -8.94 5.32 2.80
C ALA A 111 -7.95 4.29 3.33
N VAL A 112 -8.36 3.59 4.39
CA VAL A 112 -7.67 2.42 4.94
C VAL A 112 -8.70 1.31 5.08
N GLY A 113 -8.52 0.21 4.35
CA GLY A 113 -9.38 -0.97 4.39
C GLY A 113 -8.75 -2.07 5.22
N ILE A 114 -9.57 -2.76 5.99
CA ILE A 114 -9.19 -3.93 6.80
C ILE A 114 -10.18 -5.04 6.49
N VAL A 115 -9.70 -6.12 5.87
CA VAL A 115 -10.51 -7.29 5.53
C VAL A 115 -9.89 -8.50 6.21
N TYR A 116 -10.70 -9.19 7.01
CA TYR A 116 -10.31 -10.42 7.70
C TYR A 116 -11.18 -11.56 7.22
N GLU A 117 -10.58 -12.55 6.57
CA GLU A 117 -11.24 -13.74 6.04
C GLU A 117 -10.33 -14.97 6.21
N GLU A 118 -10.87 -16.07 6.72
CA GLU A 118 -10.17 -17.37 6.80
C GLU A 118 -8.75 -17.29 7.39
N ASP A 119 -8.60 -16.56 8.51
CA ASP A 119 -7.30 -16.32 9.17
C ASP A 119 -6.26 -15.56 8.31
N ALA A 120 -6.71 -14.92 7.24
CA ALA A 120 -5.94 -13.99 6.45
C ALA A 120 -6.41 -12.55 6.72
N LEU A 121 -5.47 -11.65 6.93
CA LEU A 121 -5.74 -10.23 7.10
C LEU A 121 -5.15 -9.48 5.91
N LYS A 122 -5.97 -8.69 5.24
CA LYS A 122 -5.59 -7.79 4.17
C LYS A 122 -5.82 -6.34 4.58
N LEU A 123 -4.75 -5.54 4.56
CA LEU A 123 -4.81 -4.10 4.77
C LEU A 123 -4.65 -3.41 3.42
N SER A 124 -5.57 -2.50 3.09
CA SER A 124 -5.52 -1.69 1.87
C SER A 124 -5.31 -0.23 2.24
N TRP A 125 -4.34 0.42 1.60
CA TRP A 125 -3.92 1.78 1.86
C TRP A 125 -4.06 2.60 0.58
N ILE A 126 -5.02 3.53 0.52
CA ILE A 126 -5.19 4.46 -0.60
C ILE A 126 -4.73 5.85 -0.18
N GLY A 127 -3.82 6.45 -0.95
CA GLY A 127 -3.31 7.79 -0.69
C GLY A 127 -2.74 8.46 -1.93
N ASP A 128 -2.47 9.77 -1.82
CA ASP A 128 -1.83 10.59 -2.86
C ASP A 128 -0.38 10.16 -3.15
N GLY A 129 0.29 9.69 -2.12
CA GLY A 129 1.65 9.19 -2.18
C GLY A 129 2.08 8.54 -0.88
N PHE A 130 3.20 7.86 -0.91
CA PHE A 130 3.75 7.17 0.26
C PHE A 130 5.24 7.46 0.40
N LEU A 131 5.67 7.69 1.63
CA LEU A 131 7.07 7.87 2.00
C LEU A 131 7.80 6.52 2.01
N TYR A 132 9.12 6.57 2.09
CA TYR A 132 9.95 5.38 2.19
C TYR A 132 9.54 4.54 3.41
N HIS A 133 9.25 3.26 3.20
CA HIS A 133 8.74 2.28 4.17
C HIS A 133 7.40 2.62 4.84
N MET A 134 6.74 3.73 4.51
CA MET A 134 5.54 4.22 5.21
C MET A 134 4.46 3.14 5.38
N VAL A 135 4.04 2.47 4.31
CA VAL A 135 3.00 1.43 4.38
C VAL A 135 3.40 0.28 5.31
N ARG A 136 4.68 -0.11 5.31
CA ARG A 136 5.17 -1.18 6.19
C ARG A 136 5.16 -0.77 7.66
N VAL A 137 5.50 0.47 7.96
CA VAL A 137 5.47 1.02 9.32
C VAL A 137 4.04 1.20 9.81
N LEU A 138 3.15 1.74 8.96
CA LEU A 138 1.72 1.84 9.25
C LEU A 138 1.11 0.46 9.55
N THR A 139 1.44 -0.54 8.73
CA THR A 139 1.00 -1.92 8.94
C THR A 139 1.49 -2.49 10.28
N GLY A 140 2.78 -2.35 10.59
CA GLY A 140 3.33 -2.81 11.86
C GLY A 140 2.71 -2.09 13.05
N THR A 141 2.43 -0.79 12.93
CA THR A 141 1.74 -0.02 13.96
C THR A 141 0.31 -0.53 14.19
N LEU A 142 -0.45 -0.81 13.11
CA LEU A 142 -1.78 -1.41 13.26
C LEU A 142 -1.73 -2.81 13.88
N LEU A 143 -0.71 -3.61 13.59
CA LEU A 143 -0.51 -4.91 14.24
C LEU A 143 -0.18 -4.75 15.73
N ASP A 144 0.64 -3.76 16.10
CA ASP A 144 0.91 -3.44 17.51
C ASP A 144 -0.36 -2.93 18.23
N VAL A 145 -1.24 -2.21 17.52
CA VAL A 145 -2.58 -1.88 18.05
C VAL A 145 -3.44 -3.14 18.20
N GLY A 146 -3.47 -4.00 17.20
CA GLY A 146 -4.25 -5.24 17.22
C GLY A 146 -3.85 -6.18 18.36
N THR A 147 -2.56 -6.22 18.71
CA THR A 147 -2.04 -7.01 19.85
C THR A 147 -2.11 -6.28 21.18
N GLY A 148 -2.59 -5.02 21.22
CA GLY A 148 -2.75 -4.24 22.46
C GLY A 148 -1.45 -3.59 22.98
N LYS A 149 -0.36 -3.60 22.22
CA LYS A 149 0.89 -2.89 22.59
C LYS A 149 0.76 -1.37 22.47
N ILE A 150 -0.06 -0.90 21.52
CA ILE A 150 -0.39 0.50 21.29
C ILE A 150 -1.92 0.61 21.39
N LYS A 151 -2.42 1.62 22.10
CA LYS A 151 -3.86 1.89 22.13
C LYS A 151 -4.27 2.67 20.88
N PRO A 152 -5.47 2.44 20.30
CA PRO A 152 -5.92 3.22 19.12
C PRO A 152 -5.86 4.72 19.33
N GLU A 153 -6.14 5.19 20.56
CA GLU A 153 -6.16 6.61 20.94
C GLU A 153 -4.77 7.25 20.98
N GLU A 154 -3.70 6.46 20.98
CA GLU A 154 -2.32 6.96 20.94
C GLU A 154 -1.87 7.37 19.53
N ILE A 155 -2.59 6.94 18.48
CA ILE A 155 -2.23 7.25 17.07
C ILE A 155 -2.11 8.77 16.83
N PRO A 156 -3.05 9.63 17.27
CA PRO A 156 -2.89 11.08 17.11
C PRO A 156 -1.63 11.64 17.77
N GLU A 157 -1.24 11.11 18.93
CA GLU A 157 -0.02 11.54 19.62
C GLU A 157 1.24 11.04 18.91
N ILE A 158 1.20 9.84 18.31
CA ILE A 158 2.29 9.32 17.48
C ILE A 158 2.49 10.20 16.23
N LEU A 159 1.39 10.63 15.57
CA LEU A 159 1.44 11.57 14.44
C LEU A 159 2.07 12.90 14.84
N LYS A 160 1.61 13.50 15.95
CA LYS A 160 2.13 14.78 16.47
C LYS A 160 3.60 14.72 16.88
N ALA A 161 4.04 13.57 17.36
CA ALA A 161 5.39 13.41 17.89
C ALA A 161 6.50 13.57 16.85
N LYS A 162 6.20 13.29 15.57
CA LYS A 162 7.19 13.29 14.46
C LYS A 162 8.44 12.46 14.78
N ASP A 163 8.26 11.40 15.55
CA ASP A 163 9.32 10.53 16.03
C ASP A 163 9.05 9.08 15.61
N ARG A 164 9.91 8.56 14.72
CA ARG A 164 9.83 7.19 14.20
C ARG A 164 9.86 6.13 15.31
N LYS A 165 10.48 6.42 16.44
CA LYS A 165 10.60 5.47 17.56
C LYS A 165 9.28 5.22 18.29
N LYS A 166 8.30 6.10 18.13
CA LYS A 166 6.96 5.98 18.75
C LYS A 166 5.99 5.14 17.94
N SER A 167 6.25 4.93 16.64
CA SER A 167 5.45 4.05 15.79
C SER A 167 5.91 2.60 15.87
N GLY A 168 5.12 1.70 15.31
CA GLY A 168 5.41 0.28 15.31
C GLY A 168 6.60 -0.14 14.42
N PHE A 169 6.88 -1.42 14.38
CA PHE A 169 7.94 -2.00 13.57
C PHE A 169 7.62 -1.92 12.06
N PRO A 170 8.63 -1.87 11.17
CA PRO A 170 8.39 -1.98 9.73
C PRO A 170 8.05 -3.43 9.38
N ALA A 171 6.82 -3.70 9.01
CA ALA A 171 6.40 -5.04 8.61
C ALA A 171 7.24 -5.56 7.43
N PRO A 172 7.53 -6.89 7.33
CA PRO A 172 8.38 -7.46 6.28
C PRO A 172 7.89 -7.14 4.86
N ALA A 173 8.81 -6.88 3.92
CA ALA A 173 8.46 -6.48 2.56
C ALA A 173 7.61 -7.51 1.80
N LYS A 174 7.74 -8.80 2.11
CA LYS A 174 7.09 -9.90 1.39
C LYS A 174 5.56 -9.87 1.36
N GLY A 175 4.93 -9.13 2.29
CA GLY A 175 3.48 -8.95 2.33
C GLY A 175 2.97 -7.73 1.55
N LEU A 176 3.86 -6.87 1.05
CA LEU A 176 3.52 -5.59 0.45
C LEU A 176 3.39 -5.68 -1.08
N PHE A 177 2.29 -5.16 -1.61
CA PHE A 177 2.00 -5.07 -3.03
C PHE A 177 1.54 -3.67 -3.41
N LEU A 178 2.08 -3.11 -4.50
CA LEU A 178 1.46 -1.99 -5.19
C LEU A 178 0.31 -2.58 -6.04
N SER A 179 -0.91 -2.45 -5.53
CA SER A 179 -2.09 -3.11 -6.12
C SER A 179 -2.66 -2.31 -7.30
N ARG A 180 -2.81 -0.99 -7.12
CA ARG A 180 -3.37 -0.09 -8.16
C ARG A 180 -2.65 1.25 -8.16
N VAL A 181 -2.58 1.87 -9.34
CA VAL A 181 -2.18 3.28 -9.54
C VAL A 181 -3.35 3.95 -10.25
N PHE A 182 -3.79 5.07 -9.76
CA PHE A 182 -4.93 5.83 -10.29
C PHE A 182 -4.42 7.02 -11.08
N TYR A 183 -4.96 7.23 -12.26
CA TYR A 183 -4.60 8.33 -13.16
C TYR A 183 -5.74 9.32 -13.35
N THR A 184 -6.94 9.01 -12.86
CA THR A 184 -8.09 9.92 -12.82
C THR A 184 -8.68 9.98 -11.41
N GLU A 185 -9.33 11.09 -11.10
CA GLU A 185 -10.02 11.26 -9.81
C GLU A 185 -11.22 10.29 -9.70
N GLU A 186 -11.88 9.97 -10.82
CA GLU A 186 -13.02 9.05 -10.87
C GLU A 186 -12.59 7.63 -10.42
N GLU A 187 -11.45 7.13 -10.94
CA GLU A 187 -10.89 5.82 -10.54
C GLU A 187 -10.52 5.80 -9.05
N LEU A 188 -9.96 6.90 -8.55
CA LEU A 188 -9.57 7.05 -7.17
C LEU A 188 -10.81 7.07 -6.25
N ASP A 189 -11.82 7.87 -6.59
CA ASP A 189 -13.06 8.00 -5.81
C ASP A 189 -13.84 6.69 -5.76
N GLU A 190 -13.89 5.95 -6.88
CA GLU A 190 -14.51 4.62 -6.91
C GLU A 190 -13.79 3.65 -5.95
N ALA A 191 -12.48 3.59 -6.01
CA ALA A 191 -11.70 2.72 -5.13
C ALA A 191 -11.82 3.09 -3.64
N VAL A 192 -11.92 4.39 -3.32
CA VAL A 192 -12.16 4.88 -1.96
C VAL A 192 -13.56 4.47 -1.47
N ARG A 193 -14.58 4.57 -2.32
CA ARG A 193 -15.95 4.12 -1.99
C ARG A 193 -15.99 2.62 -1.74
N GLU A 194 -15.39 1.80 -2.61
CA GLU A 194 -15.31 0.35 -2.43
C GLU A 194 -14.75 -0.07 -1.05
N ILE A 195 -13.74 0.67 -0.54
CA ILE A 195 -13.17 0.40 0.77
C ILE A 195 -14.08 0.85 1.92
N ARG A 196 -14.80 1.96 1.77
CA ARG A 196 -15.65 2.52 2.82
C ARG A 196 -16.97 1.76 3.01
N GLU A 197 -17.43 1.06 1.98
CA GLU A 197 -18.67 0.29 1.97
C GLU A 197 -18.52 -1.14 2.49
N ARG A 198 -17.28 -1.61 2.68
CA ARG A 198 -16.94 -2.93 3.25
C ARG A 198 -16.80 -2.88 4.76
#